data_3cccad0a94afcd51c37b8c931c26e544
#
_entry.id   3cccad0a94afcd51c37b8c931c26e544
#
_cell.length_a   1.000
_cell.length_b   1.000
_cell.length_c   1.000
_cell.angle_alpha   90.00
_cell.angle_beta   90.00
_cell.angle_gamma   90.00
#
_symmetry.space_group_name_H-M   'P 1'
#
loop_
_entity.id
_entity.type
_entity.pdbx_description
1 polymer ?
#
loop_
_entity_poly.entity_id
_entity_poly.type
_entity_poly.pdbx_seq_one_letter_code
_entity_poly.pdbx_strand_id
1 'polypeptide(L)' 'MDYGMIRKIEKAKRYAEERDRFRFDKFNVTFSGDNNQHQVSFDSGIFHCDCEFFVLRGRCSHTMAMEHLLNQMLPAPAEA' A
#
# COMPACT_ATOMS: atom_id res chain seq x y z
N MET A 1 -19.30 -22.91 -19.09
CA MET A 1 -18.20 -22.13 -18.57
C MET A 1 -17.75 -21.12 -19.61
N ASP A 2 -17.54 -19.91 -19.19
CA ASP A 2 -17.21 -18.82 -20.09
C ASP A 2 -15.70 -18.79 -20.36
N TYR A 3 -15.31 -19.02 -21.60
CA TYR A 3 -13.89 -18.99 -21.99
C TYR A 3 -13.28 -17.61 -21.79
N GLY A 4 -14.06 -16.55 -21.98
CA GLY A 4 -13.61 -15.20 -21.74
C GLY A 4 -13.23 -14.98 -20.28
N MET A 5 -13.98 -15.56 -19.36
CA MET A 5 -13.68 -15.46 -17.94
C MET A 5 -12.41 -16.24 -17.58
N ILE A 6 -12.20 -17.40 -18.18
CA ILE A 6 -10.97 -18.18 -17.92
C ILE A 6 -9.74 -17.38 -18.31
N ARG A 7 -9.76 -16.73 -19.48
CA ARG A 7 -8.66 -15.91 -19.93
C ARG A 7 -8.40 -14.74 -19.00
N LYS A 8 -9.47 -14.15 -18.47
CA LYS A 8 -9.35 -13.02 -17.55
C LYS A 8 -8.76 -13.45 -16.21
N ILE A 9 -9.12 -14.62 -15.73
CA ILE A 9 -8.57 -15.18 -14.50
C ILE A 9 -7.05 -15.39 -14.65
N GLU A 10 -6.63 -15.98 -15.74
CA GLU A 10 -5.22 -16.22 -16.01
C GLU A 10 -4.44 -14.91 -16.15
N LYS A 11 -5.03 -13.95 -16.88
CA LYS A 11 -4.43 -12.64 -17.06
C LYS A 11 -4.29 -11.90 -15.75
N ALA A 12 -5.30 -12.00 -14.88
CA ALA A 12 -5.26 -11.36 -13.57
C ALA A 12 -4.11 -11.87 -12.72
N LYS A 13 -3.87 -13.17 -12.74
CA LYS A 13 -2.75 -13.77 -12.00
C LYS A 13 -1.42 -13.25 -12.50
N ARG A 14 -1.28 -13.16 -13.81
CA ARG A 14 -0.05 -12.63 -14.40
C ARG A 14 0.17 -11.16 -14.05
N TYR A 15 -0.90 -10.37 -14.14
CA TYR A 15 -0.81 -8.95 -13.77
C TYR A 15 -0.38 -8.78 -12.32
N ALA A 16 -0.91 -9.61 -11.42
CA ALA A 16 -0.57 -9.51 -9.99
C ALA A 16 0.90 -9.81 -9.72
N GLU A 17 1.53 -10.63 -10.56
CA GLU A 17 2.94 -10.92 -10.45
C GLU A 17 3.81 -9.78 -10.97
N GLU A 18 3.27 -8.99 -11.89
CA GLU A 18 3.97 -7.85 -12.47
C GLU A 18 3.64 -6.58 -11.68
N ARG A 19 4.22 -6.47 -10.51
CA ARG A 19 3.88 -5.45 -9.53
C ARG A 19 4.14 -4.02 -10.01
N ASP A 20 5.05 -3.83 -10.93
CA ASP A 20 5.37 -2.52 -11.51
C ASP A 20 4.24 -1.96 -12.37
N ARG A 21 3.24 -2.78 -12.69
CA ARG A 21 2.03 -2.29 -13.38
C ARG A 21 1.12 -1.48 -12.48
N PHE A 22 1.29 -1.62 -11.15
CA PHE A 22 0.38 -1.01 -10.18
C PHE A 22 1.06 0.16 -9.50
N ARG A 23 0.31 1.24 -9.36
CA ARG A 23 0.73 2.38 -8.56
C ARG A 23 -0.40 2.77 -7.63
N PHE A 24 -0.12 2.80 -6.36
CA PHE A 24 -1.09 3.19 -5.36
C PHE A 24 -0.96 4.68 -5.13
N ASP A 25 -1.93 5.43 -5.60
CA ASP A 25 -1.92 6.89 -5.49
C ASP A 25 -2.54 7.35 -4.18
N LYS A 26 -3.57 6.65 -3.73
CA LYS A 26 -4.29 7.01 -2.51
C LYS A 26 -4.98 5.77 -1.94
N PHE A 27 -4.86 5.58 -0.63
CA PHE A 27 -5.53 4.46 0.04
C PHE A 27 -5.63 4.67 1.53
N ASN A 28 -6.53 3.91 2.15
CA ASN A 28 -6.65 3.80 3.60
C ASN A 28 -6.56 2.33 3.97
N VAL A 29 -5.81 2.03 5.03
CA VAL A 29 -5.59 0.67 5.49
C VAL A 29 -5.81 0.61 6.98
N THR A 30 -6.52 -0.44 7.42
CA THR A 30 -6.59 -0.79 8.84
C THR A 30 -5.46 -1.77 9.12
N PHE A 31 -4.51 -1.34 9.92
CA PHE A 31 -3.36 -2.15 10.27
C PHE A 31 -3.57 -2.76 11.65
N SER A 32 -3.47 -4.08 11.74
CA SER A 32 -3.58 -4.78 13.03
C SER A 32 -2.20 -4.86 13.66
N GLY A 33 -1.93 -3.94 14.59
CA GLY A 33 -0.68 -3.96 15.34
C GLY A 33 -0.70 -4.97 16.46
N ASP A 34 0.38 -5.02 17.23
CA ASP A 34 0.51 -5.99 18.31
C ASP A 34 -0.50 -5.76 19.42
N ASN A 35 -0.81 -4.51 19.72
CA ASN A 35 -1.70 -4.15 20.82
C ASN A 35 -3.01 -3.55 20.32
N ASN A 36 -2.97 -2.75 19.30
CA ASN A 36 -4.12 -1.99 18.82
C ASN A 36 -4.17 -2.01 17.30
N GLN A 37 -5.35 -1.68 16.78
CA GLN A 37 -5.49 -1.40 15.36
C GLN A 37 -5.11 0.05 15.09
N HIS A 38 -4.52 0.28 13.92
CA HIS A 38 -4.11 1.61 13.49
C HIS A 38 -4.66 1.90 12.12
N GLN A 39 -4.93 3.16 11.85
CA GLN A 39 -5.32 3.62 10.53
C GLN A 39 -4.13 4.23 9.84
N VAL A 40 -3.76 3.66 8.70
CA VAL A 40 -2.68 4.16 7.87
C VAL A 40 -3.28 4.64 6.57
N SER A 41 -2.96 5.84 6.18
CA SER A 41 -3.42 6.40 4.91
C SER A 41 -2.25 6.91 4.10
N PHE A 42 -2.46 6.96 2.80
CA PHE A 42 -1.46 7.41 1.85
C PHE A 42 -2.15 8.26 0.80
N ASP A 43 -1.58 9.41 0.50
CA ASP A 43 -2.10 10.30 -0.54
C ASP A 43 -0.94 11.02 -1.21
N SER A 44 -0.78 10.77 -2.50
CA SER A 44 0.18 11.48 -3.34
C SER A 44 1.60 11.55 -2.77
N GLY A 45 2.07 10.41 -2.27
CA GLY A 45 3.44 10.30 -1.75
C GLY A 45 3.57 10.57 -0.26
N ILE A 46 2.48 10.88 0.43
CA ILE A 46 2.50 11.22 1.85
C ILE A 46 1.73 10.20 2.65
N PHE A 47 2.41 9.58 3.62
CA PHE A 47 1.79 8.67 4.57
C PHE A 47 1.26 9.41 5.78
N HIS A 48 0.20 8.86 6.35
CA HIS A 48 -0.35 9.28 7.63
C HIS A 48 -0.66 8.05 8.46
N CYS A 49 -0.30 8.09 9.72
CA CYS A 49 -0.62 7.03 10.68
C CYS A 49 -1.11 7.68 11.97
N ASP A 50 -2.03 7.02 12.63
CA ASP A 50 -2.62 7.55 13.87
C ASP A 50 -1.79 7.22 15.11
N CYS A 51 -0.67 6.51 14.97
CA CYS A 51 0.13 6.16 16.13
C CYS A 51 0.95 7.34 16.63
N GLU A 52 1.24 7.31 17.92
CA GLU A 52 1.93 8.39 18.59
C GLU A 52 3.35 8.60 18.05
N PHE A 53 4.03 7.52 17.72
CA PHE A 53 5.37 7.59 17.17
C PHE A 53 5.40 8.37 15.85
N PHE A 54 4.40 8.11 14.99
CA PHE A 54 4.29 8.83 13.73
C PHE A 54 4.04 10.32 13.95
N VAL A 55 3.17 10.64 14.90
CA VAL A 55 2.86 12.04 15.19
C VAL A 55 4.11 12.80 15.59
N LEU A 56 4.98 12.16 16.37
CA LEU A 56 6.21 12.79 16.85
C LEU A 56 7.34 12.80 15.83
N ARG A 57 7.47 11.74 15.03
CA ARG A 57 8.62 11.54 14.16
C ARG A 57 8.34 11.64 12.68
N GLY A 58 7.06 11.58 12.28
CA GLY A 58 6.67 11.61 10.87
C GLY A 58 6.91 10.29 10.14
N ARG A 59 7.34 9.26 10.85
CA ARG A 59 7.60 7.94 10.29
C ARG A 59 7.48 6.91 11.41
N CYS A 60 6.94 5.73 11.10
CA CYS A 60 6.75 4.70 12.11
C CYS A 60 6.85 3.31 11.48
N SER A 61 6.82 2.28 12.33
CA SER A 61 6.90 0.91 11.85
C SER A 61 5.73 0.56 10.92
N HIS A 62 4.56 1.13 11.16
CA HIS A 62 3.39 0.85 10.32
C HIS A 62 3.56 1.39 8.90
N THR A 63 4.00 2.63 8.77
CA THR A 63 4.23 3.21 7.44
C THR A 63 5.42 2.57 6.75
N MET A 64 6.47 2.24 7.50
CA MET A 64 7.61 1.53 6.91
C MET A 64 7.24 0.13 6.45
N ALA A 65 6.35 -0.55 7.18
CA ALA A 65 5.85 -1.86 6.74
C ALA A 65 5.09 -1.74 5.41
N MET A 66 4.30 -0.68 5.25
CA MET A 66 3.61 -0.43 3.99
C MET A 66 4.58 -0.15 2.85
N GLU A 67 5.64 0.60 3.14
CA GLU A 67 6.68 0.86 2.14
C GLU A 67 7.34 -0.45 1.67
N HIS A 68 7.66 -1.34 2.60
CA HIS A 68 8.23 -2.64 2.24
C HIS A 68 7.26 -3.50 1.46
N LEU A 69 6.01 -3.52 1.87
CA LEU A 69 5.00 -4.35 1.23
C LEU A 69 4.71 -3.90 -0.19
N LEU A 70 4.53 -2.62 -0.40
CA LEU A 70 4.15 -2.06 -1.69
C LEU A 70 5.32 -1.68 -2.57
N ASN A 71 6.46 -1.38 -1.96
CA ASN A 71 7.73 -1.13 -2.63
C ASN A 71 7.57 -0.29 -3.90
N GLN A 72 7.80 -0.90 -5.06
CA GLN A 72 7.78 -0.21 -6.35
C GLN A 72 6.40 0.28 -6.79
N MET A 73 5.35 -0.15 -6.08
CA MET A 73 3.98 0.24 -6.42
C MET A 73 3.59 1.61 -5.83
N LEU A 74 4.47 2.22 -5.08
CA LEU A 74 4.25 3.57 -4.56
C LEU A 74 4.93 4.59 -5.45
N PRO A 75 4.31 5.77 -5.66
CA PRO A 75 5.00 6.84 -6.38
C PRO A 75 6.20 7.32 -5.58
N ALA A 76 7.15 7.92 -6.27
CA ALA A 76 8.30 8.52 -5.60
C ALA A 76 7.80 9.56 -4.60
N PRO A 77 8.44 9.67 -3.42
CA PRO A 77 8.04 10.70 -2.46
C PRO A 77 8.12 12.08 -3.10
N ALA A 78 7.11 12.90 -2.78
CA ALA A 78 7.13 14.28 -3.23
C ALA A 78 8.29 14.96 -2.52
N GLU A 79 9.30 15.31 -3.27
CA GLU A 79 10.41 16.04 -2.71
C GLU A 79 10.02 17.50 -2.52
N ALA A 80 10.29 17.98 -1.34
CA ALA A 80 10.06 19.36 -1.03
C ALA A 80 11.07 20.23 -1.78
#